data_a8f5dbaf85317989e7b48421b5b58478
#
_entry.id   a8f5dbaf85317989e7b48421b5b58478
#
_cell.length_a   1.000
_cell.length_b   1.000
_cell.length_c   1.000
_cell.angle_alpha   90.00
_cell.angle_beta   90.00
_cell.angle_gamma   90.00
#
_symmetry.space_group_name_H-M   'P 1'
#
loop_
_entity.id
_entity.type
_entity.pdbx_description
1 polymer ?
#
loop_
_entity_poly.entity_id
_entity_poly.type
_entity_poly.pdbx_seq_one_letter_code
_entity_poly.pdbx_strand_id
1 'polypeptide(L)'
;MPASALSSNNSALSRRTFLRLSVAASAGSLVGCAAHLREDPGARQASKVTPVADIDRFNYIFGTQSIGATYQFTNETLLVETARATLDLGSNVLKLTLGRDYRRMVLTPSKSAYPETMQYLLNQGSDAQTALRVKFPGAAVEPPPADPAIRSLVDLARLEPSYRRVFGMPFAYYFVWTYAFSPRWWNHGFPPQEQEKEYREFYDLTAYLLKTYTGTGKTFYLGHWEGDWHLRPDLNTSTDDGLKPETLQGMTDWLNTRQRAVDDAKRRTRHRDVQVYHYTEANHVSAIALAGRPCLTNRVLPYTNVDFVSYSTYDSLDDVAHKIPNALDYIESKLHPKPGFPGKRVFIGEYGFAARSYPEAERDRRSREVMRVGVEWGCPFVLSWAMYNNEYKDDIENGYWLIDDKATKQPVWHTLADYYRDARRYVADTRRSTGRSPSEADFRRFALDWLKR
;
A
#
# COMPACT_ATOMS: atom_id res chain seq x y z
N MET A 1 12.95 -26.25 29.31
CA MET A 1 13.83 -25.31 28.61
C MET A 1 12.93 -24.28 27.95
N PRO A 2 12.95 -23.01 28.30
CA PRO A 2 11.99 -22.03 27.77
C PRO A 2 12.50 -21.51 26.43
N ALA A 3 11.69 -21.65 25.38
CA ALA A 3 11.82 -20.91 24.13
C ALA A 3 11.28 -19.49 24.39
N SER A 4 12.14 -18.56 24.71
CA SER A 4 11.77 -17.16 24.95
C SER A 4 12.48 -16.23 23.98
N ALA A 5 11.73 -15.25 23.50
CA ALA A 5 12.18 -13.98 22.97
C ALA A 5 12.94 -13.96 21.63
N LEU A 6 12.26 -14.23 20.55
CA LEU A 6 12.74 -13.89 19.21
C LEU A 6 11.55 -13.37 18.39
N SER A 7 11.18 -12.12 18.48
CA SER A 7 10.29 -11.66 17.42
C SER A 7 10.12 -10.16 17.21
N SER A 8 10.36 -9.28 18.15
CA SER A 8 9.91 -7.90 17.96
C SER A 8 10.94 -6.91 17.40
N ASN A 9 12.24 -7.23 17.38
CA ASN A 9 13.26 -6.26 16.98
C ASN A 9 13.75 -6.37 15.52
N ASN A 10 13.28 -7.35 14.77
CA ASN A 10 13.91 -7.71 13.50
C ASN A 10 13.36 -6.98 12.27
N SER A 11 12.14 -6.45 12.32
CA SER A 11 11.57 -5.68 11.19
C SER A 11 12.07 -4.23 11.12
N ALA A 12 12.52 -3.67 12.23
CA ALA A 12 12.90 -2.26 12.34
C ALA A 12 14.20 -1.92 11.58
N LEU A 13 15.18 -2.83 11.50
CA LEU A 13 16.48 -2.55 10.88
C LEU A 13 16.44 -2.50 9.34
N SER A 14 15.72 -3.40 8.71
CA SER A 14 15.50 -3.38 7.26
C SER A 14 14.71 -2.14 6.81
N ARG A 15 13.76 -1.71 7.63
CA ARG A 15 12.90 -0.54 7.39
C ARG A 15 13.62 0.81 7.62
N ARG A 16 14.73 0.84 8.37
CA ARG A 16 15.58 2.04 8.54
C ARG A 16 16.15 2.55 7.22
N THR A 17 16.46 1.67 6.30
CA THR A 17 17.02 2.04 4.99
C THR A 17 15.98 2.78 4.13
N PHE A 18 14.71 2.42 4.24
CA PHE A 18 13.65 3.09 3.49
C PHE A 18 13.44 4.56 3.93
N LEU A 19 13.55 4.84 5.23
CA LEU A 19 13.36 6.18 5.79
C LEU A 19 14.57 7.11 5.59
N ARG A 20 15.81 6.59 5.67
CA ARG A 20 17.02 7.42 5.52
C ARG A 20 17.22 7.99 4.12
N LEU A 21 16.61 7.41 3.10
CA LEU A 21 16.72 7.86 1.71
C LEU A 21 15.79 9.04 1.36
N SER A 22 14.91 9.42 2.28
CA SER A 22 13.97 10.55 2.10
C SER A 22 14.56 11.92 2.47
N VAL A 23 15.78 12.00 2.99
CA VAL A 23 16.30 13.23 3.65
C VAL A 23 17.35 13.99 2.84
N ALA A 24 17.88 13.46 1.76
CA ALA A 24 18.96 14.13 1.01
C ALA A 24 18.47 14.73 -0.32
N ALA A 25 17.99 15.94 -0.30
CA ALA A 25 18.16 16.96 -1.36
C ALA A 25 17.40 18.24 -0.99
N SER A 26 18.09 19.25 -0.59
CA SER A 26 17.56 20.61 -0.40
C SER A 26 18.41 21.65 -1.13
N ALA A 27 17.75 22.71 -1.46
CA ALA A 27 18.20 24.04 -1.85
C ALA A 27 18.20 24.39 -3.35
N GLY A 28 17.34 25.32 -3.72
CA GLY A 28 17.40 26.06 -5.00
C GLY A 28 16.11 26.81 -5.32
N SER A 29 16.04 28.03 -4.85
CA SER A 29 15.44 29.29 -5.36
C SER A 29 14.10 29.32 -6.08
N LEU A 30 13.27 30.25 -5.59
CA LEU A 30 12.02 30.82 -6.09
C LEU A 30 12.21 31.67 -7.36
N VAL A 31 11.39 31.46 -8.38
CA VAL A 31 10.83 32.55 -9.23
C VAL A 31 9.46 32.09 -9.73
N GLY A 32 8.44 32.92 -9.51
CA GLY A 32 7.08 32.68 -9.98
C GLY A 32 6.87 33.11 -11.43
N CYS A 33 5.94 32.44 -12.10
CA CYS A 33 5.22 32.95 -13.26
C CYS A 33 3.93 32.17 -13.47
N ALA A 34 2.82 32.86 -13.56
CA ALA A 34 1.56 32.33 -14.01
C ALA A 34 1.65 31.97 -15.50
N ALA A 35 1.35 30.75 -15.88
CA ALA A 35 1.31 30.30 -17.26
C ALA A 35 -0.06 29.74 -17.62
N HIS A 36 -0.64 30.28 -18.66
CA HIS A 36 -1.85 29.84 -19.34
C HIS A 36 -1.73 28.37 -19.79
N LEU A 37 -2.80 27.63 -19.53
CA LEU A 37 -2.97 26.27 -20.04
C LEU A 37 -2.98 26.28 -21.58
N ARG A 38 -1.86 25.93 -22.20
CA ARG A 38 -1.82 25.52 -23.61
C ARG A 38 -2.14 24.04 -23.66
N GLU A 39 -3.12 23.66 -24.48
CA GLU A 39 -3.38 22.26 -24.83
C GLU A 39 -2.14 21.68 -25.55
N ASP A 40 -1.59 20.63 -24.98
CA ASP A 40 -0.39 19.94 -25.46
C ASP A 40 -0.77 18.94 -26.57
N PRO A 41 -0.17 19.04 -27.80
CA PRO A 41 -0.40 18.08 -28.87
C PRO A 41 0.07 16.65 -28.57
N GLY A 42 0.89 16.44 -27.53
CA GLY A 42 1.35 15.12 -27.07
C GLY A 42 0.30 14.27 -26.33
N ALA A 43 -0.85 14.82 -26.00
CA ALA A 43 -1.90 14.13 -25.21
C ALA A 43 -2.64 13.01 -25.96
N ARG A 44 -2.31 12.70 -27.20
CA ARG A 44 -3.08 11.75 -28.05
C ARG A 44 -2.71 10.28 -27.90
N GLN A 45 -1.83 9.88 -26.99
CA GLN A 45 -1.69 8.49 -26.56
C GLN A 45 -2.05 8.33 -25.08
N ALA A 46 -3.26 8.71 -24.72
CA ALA A 46 -3.84 8.28 -23.45
C ALA A 46 -3.88 6.75 -23.45
N SER A 47 -3.13 6.11 -22.56
CA SER A 47 -3.29 4.68 -22.28
C SER A 47 -4.77 4.45 -22.04
N LYS A 48 -5.40 3.59 -22.86
CA LYS A 48 -6.85 3.35 -22.83
C LYS A 48 -7.22 2.89 -21.42
N VAL A 49 -7.93 3.73 -20.67
CA VAL A 49 -8.42 3.37 -19.34
C VAL A 49 -9.45 2.26 -19.53
N THR A 50 -9.18 1.09 -18.94
CA THR A 50 -10.11 -0.04 -18.97
C THR A 50 -11.09 0.08 -17.82
N PRO A 51 -12.40 0.21 -18.08
CA PRO A 51 -13.42 0.12 -17.04
C PRO A 51 -13.33 -1.23 -16.33
N VAL A 52 -13.62 -1.24 -15.04
CA VAL A 52 -13.69 -2.48 -14.26
C VAL A 52 -14.90 -3.28 -14.72
N ALA A 53 -14.71 -4.55 -15.05
CA ALA A 53 -15.81 -5.44 -15.37
C ALA A 53 -16.77 -5.56 -14.17
N ASP A 54 -18.06 -5.69 -14.44
CA ASP A 54 -19.06 -5.68 -13.37
C ASP A 54 -18.81 -6.74 -12.29
N ILE A 55 -18.36 -7.92 -12.69
CA ILE A 55 -18.00 -9.00 -11.76
C ILE A 55 -16.83 -8.59 -10.86
N ASP A 56 -15.86 -7.84 -11.38
CA ASP A 56 -14.65 -7.41 -10.65
C ASP A 56 -14.87 -6.15 -9.81
N ARG A 57 -16.04 -5.50 -9.89
CA ARG A 57 -16.43 -4.43 -8.96
C ARG A 57 -16.85 -4.94 -7.59
N PHE A 58 -17.14 -6.25 -7.49
CA PHE A 58 -17.47 -6.85 -6.21
C PHE A 58 -16.21 -6.91 -5.31
N ASN A 59 -16.38 -6.61 -4.03
CA ASN A 59 -15.29 -6.67 -3.08
C ASN A 59 -15.05 -8.12 -2.63
N TYR A 60 -13.95 -8.70 -3.10
CA TYR A 60 -13.52 -10.06 -2.73
C TYR A 60 -12.71 -10.12 -1.42
N ILE A 61 -12.57 -9.02 -0.69
CA ILE A 61 -11.95 -8.85 0.62
C ILE A 61 -10.42 -8.95 0.58
N PHE A 62 -9.85 -9.97 -0.04
CA PHE A 62 -8.41 -10.19 -0.01
C PHE A 62 -7.69 -9.40 -1.11
N GLY A 63 -6.42 -9.10 -0.85
CA GLY A 63 -5.54 -8.40 -1.77
C GLY A 63 -4.08 -8.58 -1.44
N THR A 64 -3.21 -7.99 -2.25
CA THR A 64 -1.77 -7.97 -2.02
C THR A 64 -1.16 -6.64 -2.46
N GLN A 65 0.14 -6.51 -2.25
CA GLN A 65 0.89 -5.26 -2.38
C GLN A 65 2.07 -5.44 -3.31
N SER A 66 2.44 -4.33 -3.96
CA SER A 66 3.55 -4.25 -4.91
C SER A 66 4.37 -3.01 -4.60
N ILE A 67 5.24 -3.11 -3.57
CA ILE A 67 6.00 -1.98 -3.07
C ILE A 67 7.48 -2.34 -2.98
N GLY A 68 8.30 -1.69 -3.82
CA GLY A 68 9.73 -1.67 -3.70
C GLY A 68 10.42 -3.04 -3.79
N ALA A 69 9.95 -3.94 -4.65
CA ALA A 69 10.52 -5.28 -4.80
C ALA A 69 12.03 -5.27 -5.07
N THR A 70 12.71 -6.33 -4.67
CA THR A 70 14.16 -6.50 -4.78
C THR A 70 14.59 -7.28 -6.01
N TYR A 71 13.62 -7.77 -6.79
CA TYR A 71 13.81 -8.48 -8.07
C TYR A 71 12.62 -8.24 -8.99
N GLN A 72 12.80 -8.58 -10.27
CA GLN A 72 11.78 -8.58 -11.30
C GLN A 72 12.16 -9.58 -12.41
N PHE A 73 11.19 -10.02 -13.22
CA PHE A 73 11.36 -11.11 -14.19
C PHE A 73 11.17 -10.67 -15.63
N THR A 74 10.76 -9.43 -15.88
CA THR A 74 10.49 -8.93 -17.23
C THR A 74 11.20 -7.62 -17.50
N ASN A 75 11.19 -7.17 -18.75
CA ASN A 75 11.71 -5.85 -19.15
C ASN A 75 10.71 -4.70 -18.90
N GLU A 76 9.59 -4.96 -18.25
CA GLU A 76 8.66 -3.92 -17.82
C GLU A 76 9.25 -3.14 -16.63
N THR A 77 8.66 -2.00 -16.30
CA THR A 77 9.00 -1.35 -15.04
C THR A 77 8.50 -2.21 -13.88
N LEU A 78 9.19 -2.16 -12.74
CA LEU A 78 8.83 -2.92 -11.55
C LEU A 78 7.35 -2.73 -11.17
N LEU A 79 6.86 -1.49 -11.21
CA LEU A 79 5.46 -1.14 -10.92
C LEU A 79 4.48 -1.86 -11.87
N VAL A 80 4.79 -1.89 -13.16
CA VAL A 80 3.92 -2.53 -14.17
C VAL A 80 3.97 -4.04 -14.04
N GLU A 81 5.16 -4.62 -13.85
CA GLU A 81 5.32 -6.06 -13.69
C GLU A 81 4.57 -6.58 -12.46
N THR A 82 4.76 -5.96 -11.30
CA THR A 82 4.11 -6.39 -10.06
C THR A 82 2.59 -6.19 -10.11
N ALA A 83 2.11 -5.14 -10.79
CA ALA A 83 0.68 -4.97 -11.03
C ALA A 83 0.12 -6.09 -11.93
N ARG A 84 0.84 -6.49 -12.99
CA ARG A 84 0.43 -7.64 -13.82
C ARG A 84 0.42 -8.94 -13.04
N ALA A 85 1.45 -9.22 -12.25
CA ALA A 85 1.48 -10.40 -11.39
C ALA A 85 0.28 -10.43 -10.42
N THR A 86 -0.18 -9.27 -9.97
CA THR A 86 -1.38 -9.15 -9.13
C THR A 86 -2.67 -9.42 -9.91
N LEU A 87 -2.76 -9.02 -11.19
CA LEU A 87 -3.87 -9.42 -12.06
C LEU A 87 -3.86 -10.92 -12.36
N ASP A 88 -2.68 -11.49 -12.62
CA ASP A 88 -2.51 -12.92 -12.89
C ASP A 88 -2.89 -13.78 -11.66
N LEU A 89 -2.67 -13.27 -10.46
CA LEU A 89 -3.18 -13.87 -9.23
C LEU A 89 -4.72 -13.89 -9.19
N GLY A 90 -5.37 -13.02 -9.95
CA GLY A 90 -6.82 -12.85 -9.94
C GLY A 90 -7.33 -11.77 -8.99
N SER A 91 -6.47 -10.99 -8.36
CA SER A 91 -6.89 -9.90 -7.46
C SER A 91 -7.48 -8.72 -8.23
N ASN A 92 -8.56 -8.14 -7.71
CA ASN A 92 -9.08 -6.84 -8.14
C ASN A 92 -8.62 -5.69 -7.23
N VAL A 93 -7.70 -5.97 -6.31
CA VAL A 93 -7.09 -5.03 -5.36
C VAL A 93 -5.60 -4.92 -5.64
N LEU A 94 -5.07 -3.70 -5.69
CA LEU A 94 -3.65 -3.41 -5.78
C LEU A 94 -3.26 -2.36 -4.75
N LYS A 95 -2.25 -2.63 -3.90
CA LYS A 95 -1.61 -1.61 -3.05
C LYS A 95 -0.25 -1.26 -3.62
N LEU A 96 0.04 0.04 -3.76
CA LEU A 96 1.27 0.59 -4.34
C LEU A 96 1.68 1.89 -3.67
N THR A 97 2.84 2.43 -4.03
CA THR A 97 3.30 3.75 -3.58
C THR A 97 3.23 4.78 -4.71
N LEU A 98 2.92 6.04 -4.37
CA LEU A 98 2.92 7.20 -5.26
C LEU A 98 3.56 8.38 -4.51
N GLY A 99 4.73 8.83 -4.93
CA GLY A 99 5.41 9.93 -4.26
C GLY A 99 6.73 10.30 -4.92
N ARG A 100 7.42 11.27 -4.35
CA ARG A 100 8.68 11.81 -4.89
C ARG A 100 9.78 10.76 -5.11
N ASP A 101 9.76 9.65 -4.37
CA ASP A 101 10.73 8.56 -4.50
C ASP A 101 10.32 7.50 -5.56
N TYR A 102 9.39 7.87 -6.45
CA TYR A 102 8.79 7.01 -7.49
C TYR A 102 9.80 6.33 -8.42
N ARG A 103 10.99 6.91 -8.59
CA ARG A 103 11.99 6.45 -9.57
C ARG A 103 12.38 4.98 -9.38
N ARG A 104 12.33 4.49 -8.14
CA ARG A 104 12.57 3.07 -7.84
C ARG A 104 11.47 2.14 -8.38
N MET A 105 10.24 2.62 -8.42
CA MET A 105 9.10 1.86 -8.92
C MET A 105 9.08 1.77 -10.46
N VAL A 106 9.78 2.68 -11.11
CA VAL A 106 9.87 2.73 -12.59
C VAL A 106 11.20 2.21 -13.12
N LEU A 107 11.97 1.50 -12.29
CA LEU A 107 13.16 0.77 -12.74
C LEU A 107 12.78 -0.33 -13.74
N THR A 108 13.63 -0.51 -14.73
CA THR A 108 13.60 -1.66 -15.64
C THR A 108 14.98 -2.30 -15.70
N PRO A 109 15.11 -3.61 -15.92
CA PRO A 109 16.41 -4.27 -16.04
C PRO A 109 17.29 -3.68 -17.15
N SER A 110 16.68 -3.26 -18.26
CA SER A 110 17.37 -2.68 -19.41
C SER A 110 17.80 -1.22 -19.24
N LYS A 111 17.27 -0.52 -18.24
CA LYS A 111 17.53 0.91 -17.96
C LYS A 111 18.11 1.14 -16.58
N SER A 112 18.30 0.08 -15.80
CA SER A 112 18.93 0.15 -14.50
C SER A 112 20.44 0.24 -14.65
N ALA A 113 21.15 0.68 -13.62
CA ALA A 113 22.61 0.67 -13.56
C ALA A 113 23.22 -0.75 -13.50
N TYR A 114 22.46 -1.80 -13.84
CA TYR A 114 22.89 -3.19 -13.88
C TYR A 114 23.18 -3.79 -15.27
N PRO A 115 23.18 -3.07 -16.40
CA PRO A 115 23.28 -3.74 -17.70
C PRO A 115 24.52 -4.64 -17.79
N GLU A 116 25.63 -4.22 -17.21
CA GLU A 116 26.87 -4.99 -17.24
C GLU A 116 26.85 -6.22 -16.33
N THR A 117 26.38 -6.07 -15.09
CA THR A 117 26.34 -7.18 -14.14
C THR A 117 25.27 -8.21 -14.50
N MET A 118 24.11 -7.75 -14.97
CA MET A 118 23.05 -8.62 -15.48
C MET A 118 23.53 -9.39 -16.70
N GLN A 119 24.12 -8.69 -17.67
CA GLN A 119 24.65 -9.30 -18.89
C GLN A 119 25.81 -10.25 -18.58
N TYR A 120 26.66 -9.91 -17.63
CA TYR A 120 27.72 -10.79 -17.16
C TYR A 120 27.16 -12.10 -16.60
N LEU A 121 26.18 -12.06 -15.72
CA LEU A 121 25.57 -13.25 -15.11
C LEU A 121 24.82 -14.10 -16.14
N LEU A 122 24.10 -13.50 -17.08
CA LEU A 122 23.47 -14.21 -18.19
C LEU A 122 24.50 -14.89 -19.08
N ASN A 123 25.62 -14.24 -19.37
CA ASN A 123 26.72 -14.79 -20.19
C ASN A 123 27.46 -15.93 -19.48
N GLN A 124 27.41 -16.01 -18.14
CA GLN A 124 27.95 -17.13 -17.36
C GLN A 124 27.02 -18.34 -17.31
N GLY A 125 25.94 -18.36 -18.08
CA GLY A 125 24.97 -19.45 -18.07
C GLY A 125 24.05 -19.43 -16.84
N SER A 126 24.10 -18.38 -16.03
CA SER A 126 23.10 -18.15 -15.01
C SER A 126 21.75 -17.96 -15.69
N ASP A 127 20.72 -18.64 -15.21
CA ASP A 127 19.39 -18.34 -15.68
C ASP A 127 19.04 -16.88 -15.38
N ALA A 128 18.07 -16.32 -16.10
CA ALA A 128 17.64 -14.94 -15.90
C ALA A 128 17.21 -14.68 -14.44
N GLN A 129 16.76 -15.71 -13.74
CA GLN A 129 16.35 -15.67 -12.35
C GLN A 129 17.55 -15.51 -11.40
N THR A 130 18.66 -16.21 -11.68
CA THR A 130 19.91 -16.07 -10.93
C THR A 130 20.57 -14.72 -11.20
N ALA A 131 20.48 -14.22 -12.43
CA ALA A 131 20.98 -12.90 -12.80
C ALA A 131 20.19 -11.77 -12.10
N LEU A 132 18.87 -11.95 -11.90
CA LEU A 132 18.01 -11.03 -11.16
C LEU A 132 18.23 -11.08 -9.65
N ARG A 133 18.86 -12.15 -9.14
CA ARG A 133 19.37 -12.25 -7.76
C ARG A 133 20.55 -11.35 -7.48
N VAL A 134 21.11 -10.69 -8.47
CA VAL A 134 22.07 -9.64 -8.16
C VAL A 134 21.37 -8.68 -7.25
N LYS A 135 21.70 -8.88 -5.98
CA LYS A 135 21.26 -8.10 -4.84
C LYS A 135 21.11 -6.66 -5.29
N PHE A 136 19.95 -6.11 -5.09
CA PHE A 136 19.85 -4.71 -4.91
C PHE A 136 20.42 -4.43 -3.49
N PRO A 137 21.74 -4.32 -3.30
CA PRO A 137 22.26 -3.77 -2.06
C PRO A 137 21.62 -2.41 -2.04
N GLY A 138 20.86 -2.10 -1.03
CA GLY A 138 19.95 -0.96 -0.98
C GLY A 138 20.55 0.42 -1.29
N ALA A 139 21.79 0.47 -1.73
CA ALA A 139 22.54 1.68 -2.03
C ALA A 139 23.11 1.76 -3.47
N ALA A 140 23.17 0.67 -4.24
CA ALA A 140 24.04 0.63 -5.41
C ALA A 140 23.33 0.83 -6.76
N VAL A 141 22.01 0.94 -6.81
CA VAL A 141 21.29 1.25 -8.05
C VAL A 141 20.81 2.67 -8.02
N GLU A 142 21.45 3.50 -8.81
CA GLU A 142 20.89 4.81 -9.06
C GLU A 142 19.58 4.66 -9.87
N PRO A 143 18.48 5.12 -9.32
CA PRO A 143 17.24 5.15 -10.08
C PRO A 143 17.39 6.08 -11.28
N PRO A 144 16.61 5.90 -12.36
CA PRO A 144 16.67 6.76 -13.53
C PRO A 144 16.55 8.24 -13.12
N PRO A 145 17.14 9.19 -13.90
CA PRO A 145 17.00 10.60 -13.60
C PRO A 145 15.55 11.01 -13.40
N ALA A 146 15.30 11.91 -12.47
CA ALA A 146 13.95 12.45 -12.28
C ALA A 146 13.56 13.24 -13.55
N ASP A 147 12.32 13.03 -14.02
CA ASP A 147 11.75 13.88 -15.05
C ASP A 147 11.47 15.27 -14.43
N PRO A 148 12.09 16.36 -14.94
CA PRO A 148 11.90 17.70 -14.39
C PRO A 148 10.46 18.24 -14.54
N ALA A 149 9.64 17.62 -15.39
CA ALA A 149 8.22 17.92 -15.52
C ALA A 149 7.37 17.37 -14.39
N ILE A 150 7.87 16.37 -13.65
CA ILE A 150 7.16 15.71 -12.53
C ILE A 150 7.52 16.44 -11.23
N ARG A 151 6.64 17.33 -10.76
CA ARG A 151 6.86 18.19 -9.60
C ARG A 151 5.81 18.05 -8.52
N SER A 152 4.80 17.24 -8.76
CA SER A 152 3.67 17.03 -7.86
C SER A 152 3.09 15.61 -8.00
N LEU A 153 2.25 15.22 -7.07
CA LEU A 153 1.52 13.95 -7.14
C LEU A 153 0.67 13.84 -8.41
N VAL A 154 0.03 14.91 -8.82
CA VAL A 154 -0.79 14.90 -10.05
C VAL A 154 0.07 14.82 -11.30
N ASP A 155 1.23 15.46 -11.32
CA ASP A 155 2.16 15.30 -12.44
C ASP A 155 2.65 13.86 -12.55
N LEU A 156 3.02 13.26 -11.42
CA LEU A 156 3.46 11.86 -11.39
C LEU A 156 2.38 10.92 -11.92
N ALA A 157 1.14 11.05 -11.44
CA ALA A 157 0.03 10.23 -11.88
C ALA A 157 -0.33 10.44 -13.37
N ARG A 158 -0.09 11.65 -13.90
CA ARG A 158 -0.46 12.06 -15.25
C ARG A 158 0.66 11.82 -16.28
N LEU A 159 1.91 12.09 -15.92
CA LEU A 159 3.04 12.13 -16.88
C LEU A 159 3.85 10.85 -16.90
N GLU A 160 4.04 10.21 -15.73
CA GLU A 160 4.82 8.96 -15.67
C GLU A 160 4.07 7.80 -16.34
N PRO A 161 4.62 7.21 -17.43
CA PRO A 161 3.92 6.19 -18.21
C PRO A 161 3.50 4.96 -17.41
N SER A 162 4.31 4.53 -16.44
CA SER A 162 4.04 3.34 -15.63
C SER A 162 2.84 3.54 -14.71
N TYR A 163 2.73 4.69 -14.07
CA TYR A 163 1.56 5.01 -13.22
C TYR A 163 0.29 5.15 -14.06
N ARG A 164 0.35 5.83 -15.19
CA ARG A 164 -0.80 5.91 -16.12
C ARG A 164 -1.27 4.52 -16.53
N ARG A 165 -0.32 3.64 -16.88
CA ARG A 165 -0.62 2.29 -17.30
C ARG A 165 -1.25 1.48 -16.17
N VAL A 166 -0.69 1.53 -14.99
CA VAL A 166 -1.19 0.78 -13.82
C VAL A 166 -2.54 1.29 -13.37
N PHE A 167 -2.76 2.59 -13.28
CA PHE A 167 -4.08 3.15 -12.96
C PHE A 167 -5.11 2.89 -14.07
N GLY A 168 -4.66 2.64 -15.31
CA GLY A 168 -5.50 2.19 -16.43
C GLY A 168 -5.90 0.71 -16.37
N MET A 169 -5.20 -0.14 -15.59
CA MET A 169 -5.50 -1.56 -15.45
C MET A 169 -6.86 -1.81 -14.77
N PRO A 170 -7.50 -2.98 -14.96
CA PRO A 170 -8.87 -3.25 -14.50
C PRO A 170 -8.98 -3.58 -12.99
N PHE A 171 -8.16 -3.00 -12.14
CA PHE A 171 -8.37 -3.10 -10.70
C PHE A 171 -9.57 -2.25 -10.26
N ALA A 172 -10.38 -2.78 -9.34
CA ALA A 172 -11.46 -2.05 -8.72
C ALA A 172 -10.98 -1.17 -7.56
N TYR A 173 -9.99 -1.64 -6.82
CA TYR A 173 -9.53 -1.02 -5.58
C TYR A 173 -8.02 -0.77 -5.63
N TYR A 174 -7.63 0.49 -5.47
CA TYR A 174 -6.24 0.92 -5.37
C TYR A 174 -5.98 1.49 -3.97
N PHE A 175 -5.06 0.88 -3.23
CA PHE A 175 -4.50 1.43 -2.01
C PHE A 175 -3.17 2.09 -2.34
N VAL A 176 -3.00 3.34 -2.00
CA VAL A 176 -1.86 4.13 -2.45
C VAL A 176 -1.18 4.79 -1.25
N TRP A 177 0.04 4.38 -0.94
CA TRP A 177 0.87 5.19 -0.06
C TRP A 177 1.30 6.44 -0.80
N THR A 178 0.75 7.55 -0.39
CA THR A 178 0.84 8.83 -1.11
C THR A 178 1.70 9.81 -0.34
N TYR A 179 2.80 10.24 -0.97
CA TYR A 179 3.75 11.18 -0.37
C TYR A 179 3.96 12.38 -1.28
N ALA A 180 3.47 13.55 -0.84
CA ALA A 180 3.61 14.79 -1.58
C ALA A 180 5.07 15.13 -1.90
N PHE A 181 5.28 15.89 -2.97
CA PHE A 181 6.62 16.30 -3.43
C PHE A 181 7.23 17.39 -2.53
N SER A 182 6.41 18.16 -1.84
CA SER A 182 6.91 19.13 -0.85
C SER A 182 7.64 18.40 0.28
N PRO A 183 8.87 18.83 0.64
CA PRO A 183 9.59 18.28 1.78
C PRO A 183 8.76 18.47 3.03
N ARG A 184 8.71 17.44 3.87
CA ARG A 184 7.90 17.49 5.05
C ARG A 184 8.44 16.64 6.16
N TRP A 185 8.48 17.27 7.32
CA TRP A 185 8.71 16.57 8.56
C TRP A 185 8.04 17.33 9.68
N TRP A 186 7.04 16.76 10.29
CA TRP A 186 6.21 17.44 11.30
C TRP A 186 6.65 17.22 12.75
N ASN A 187 7.87 16.74 13.02
CA ASN A 187 8.41 16.56 14.38
C ASN A 187 8.39 17.83 15.23
N HIS A 188 8.36 18.97 14.57
CA HIS A 188 8.29 20.29 15.20
C HIS A 188 6.98 21.02 14.89
N GLY A 189 5.91 20.26 14.64
CA GLY A 189 4.63 20.76 14.20
C GLY A 189 4.47 20.82 12.68
N PHE A 190 3.26 21.16 12.23
CA PHE A 190 2.93 21.25 10.81
C PHE A 190 2.38 22.64 10.49
N PRO A 191 3.26 23.59 10.13
CA PRO A 191 2.88 25.01 9.99
C PRO A 191 1.94 25.24 8.80
N PRO A 192 1.13 26.33 8.81
CA PRO A 192 0.11 26.61 7.80
C PRO A 192 0.61 26.58 6.36
N GLN A 193 1.84 27.03 6.10
CA GLN A 193 2.44 27.00 4.76
C GLN A 193 2.66 25.58 4.25
N GLU A 194 3.07 24.65 5.12
CA GLU A 194 3.24 23.25 4.76
C GLU A 194 1.88 22.55 4.65
N GLN A 195 0.91 22.92 5.48
CA GLN A 195 -0.48 22.47 5.34
C GLN A 195 -1.07 22.83 3.98
N GLU A 196 -0.85 24.06 3.52
CA GLU A 196 -1.36 24.51 2.21
C GLU A 196 -0.75 23.75 1.04
N LYS A 197 0.56 23.44 1.08
CA LYS A 197 1.24 22.64 0.05
C LYS A 197 0.68 21.23 0.00
N GLU A 198 0.55 20.57 1.16
CA GLU A 198 -0.01 19.24 1.29
C GLU A 198 -1.44 19.17 0.82
N TYR A 199 -2.26 20.16 1.23
CA TYR A 199 -3.64 20.29 0.80
C TYR A 199 -3.75 20.36 -0.71
N ARG A 200 -2.96 21.22 -1.37
CA ARG A 200 -2.98 21.36 -2.84
C ARG A 200 -2.64 20.07 -3.54
N GLU A 201 -1.56 19.41 -3.15
CA GLU A 201 -1.16 18.16 -3.80
C GLU A 201 -2.23 17.07 -3.66
N PHE A 202 -2.84 16.92 -2.49
CA PHE A 202 -3.92 15.95 -2.28
C PHE A 202 -5.22 16.34 -2.98
N TYR A 203 -5.57 17.61 -2.98
CA TYR A 203 -6.72 18.12 -3.70
C TYR A 203 -6.60 17.89 -5.21
N ASP A 204 -5.46 18.27 -5.80
CA ASP A 204 -5.22 18.17 -7.24
C ASP A 204 -5.16 16.72 -7.70
N LEU A 205 -4.47 15.84 -6.94
CA LEU A 205 -4.47 14.41 -7.21
C LEU A 205 -5.89 13.82 -7.14
N THR A 206 -6.63 14.13 -6.10
CA THR A 206 -8.01 13.64 -5.93
C THR A 206 -8.91 14.10 -7.07
N ALA A 207 -8.86 15.40 -7.42
CA ALA A 207 -9.63 15.93 -8.53
C ALA A 207 -9.24 15.29 -9.87
N TYR A 208 -7.96 15.04 -10.10
CA TYR A 208 -7.46 14.34 -11.28
C TYR A 208 -8.02 12.90 -11.36
N LEU A 209 -7.91 12.13 -10.28
CA LEU A 209 -8.41 10.75 -10.22
C LEU A 209 -9.92 10.69 -10.48
N LEU A 210 -10.71 11.56 -9.85
CA LEU A 210 -12.15 11.63 -10.03
C LEU A 210 -12.56 11.98 -11.47
N LYS A 211 -11.86 12.93 -12.12
CA LYS A 211 -12.11 13.33 -13.51
C LYS A 211 -11.70 12.24 -14.51
N THR A 212 -10.46 11.75 -14.34
CA THR A 212 -9.85 10.83 -15.32
C THR A 212 -10.50 9.45 -15.31
N TYR A 213 -10.89 8.98 -14.12
CA TYR A 213 -11.46 7.63 -13.96
C TYR A 213 -12.98 7.64 -13.74
N THR A 214 -13.65 8.73 -14.07
CA THR A 214 -15.12 8.80 -14.01
C THR A 214 -15.75 7.73 -14.90
N GLY A 215 -16.75 7.01 -14.40
CA GLY A 215 -17.47 5.93 -15.12
C GLY A 215 -16.74 4.59 -15.19
N THR A 216 -15.61 4.42 -14.45
CA THR A 216 -14.79 3.21 -14.54
C THR A 216 -15.06 2.17 -13.46
N GLY A 217 -15.77 2.51 -12.38
CA GLY A 217 -15.97 1.64 -11.22
C GLY A 217 -14.77 1.51 -10.29
N LYS A 218 -13.78 2.42 -10.39
CA LYS A 218 -12.55 2.39 -9.58
C LYS A 218 -12.72 3.12 -8.26
N THR A 219 -12.05 2.61 -7.23
CA THR A 219 -11.93 3.26 -5.93
C THR A 219 -10.46 3.39 -5.53
N PHE A 220 -10.06 4.59 -5.15
CA PHE A 220 -8.71 4.90 -4.70
C PHE A 220 -8.72 5.23 -3.21
N TYR A 221 -7.84 4.59 -2.44
CA TYR A 221 -7.59 4.85 -1.04
C TYR A 221 -6.21 5.47 -0.91
N LEU A 222 -6.14 6.76 -0.58
CA LEU A 222 -4.90 7.51 -0.43
C LEU A 222 -4.48 7.50 1.03
N GLY A 223 -3.30 6.99 1.33
CA GLY A 223 -2.82 6.87 2.71
C GLY A 223 -1.31 7.03 2.84
N HIS A 224 -0.74 6.39 3.83
CA HIS A 224 0.69 6.39 4.08
C HIS A 224 1.10 5.07 4.75
N TRP A 225 2.41 4.78 4.77
CA TRP A 225 2.98 3.64 5.48
C TRP A 225 3.00 3.88 6.99
N GLU A 226 2.81 2.87 7.77
CA GLU A 226 2.97 2.68 9.23
C GLU A 226 3.25 3.96 10.04
N GLY A 227 2.21 4.65 10.45
CA GLY A 227 2.30 5.99 11.04
C GLY A 227 3.01 6.05 12.39
N ASP A 228 3.04 4.96 13.14
CA ASP A 228 3.75 4.94 14.42
C ASP A 228 5.28 5.04 14.24
N TRP A 229 5.83 4.57 13.10
CA TRP A 229 7.22 4.83 12.73
C TRP A 229 7.46 6.29 12.33
N HIS A 230 6.47 6.91 11.69
CA HIS A 230 6.56 8.34 11.39
C HIS A 230 6.58 9.21 12.65
N LEU A 231 5.87 8.78 13.70
CA LEU A 231 5.89 9.46 15.00
C LEU A 231 7.21 9.27 15.76
N ARG A 232 8.01 8.26 15.41
CA ARG A 232 9.25 7.90 16.09
C ARG A 232 10.44 7.96 15.13
N PRO A 233 11.04 9.15 14.92
CA PRO A 233 12.10 9.34 13.93
C PRO A 233 13.33 8.46 14.12
N ASP A 234 13.61 8.09 15.37
CA ASP A 234 14.69 7.18 15.77
C ASP A 234 14.30 5.70 15.61
N LEU A 235 13.05 5.42 15.23
CA LEU A 235 12.46 4.08 15.13
C LEU A 235 12.57 3.28 16.44
N ASN A 236 12.68 3.95 17.56
CA ASN A 236 12.76 3.32 18.87
C ASN A 236 11.35 3.20 19.49
N THR A 237 10.92 1.98 19.75
CA THR A 237 9.64 1.67 20.40
C THR A 237 9.80 1.28 21.87
N SER A 238 11.04 1.19 22.38
CA SER A 238 11.29 0.83 23.79
C SER A 238 10.99 1.98 24.74
N THR A 239 11.11 3.24 24.27
CA THR A 239 10.81 4.47 25.05
C THR A 239 9.78 5.33 24.32
N ASP A 240 9.20 6.30 25.02
CA ASP A 240 8.29 7.30 24.49
C ASP A 240 8.92 8.70 24.41
N ASP A 241 10.22 8.81 24.65
CA ASP A 241 10.95 10.09 24.74
C ASP A 241 10.93 10.89 23.42
N GLY A 242 10.81 10.20 22.29
CA GLY A 242 10.70 10.82 20.96
C GLY A 242 9.30 11.37 20.62
N LEU A 243 8.27 11.04 21.40
CA LEU A 243 6.89 11.45 21.16
C LEU A 243 6.56 12.79 21.81
N LYS A 244 6.95 13.86 21.17
CA LYS A 244 6.67 15.21 21.66
C LYS A 244 5.23 15.65 21.32
N PRO A 245 4.61 16.52 22.15
CA PRO A 245 3.28 17.05 21.86
C PRO A 245 3.17 17.68 20.47
N GLU A 246 4.18 18.43 20.05
CA GLU A 246 4.23 19.07 18.71
C GLU A 246 4.31 18.05 17.57
N THR A 247 4.94 16.88 17.77
CA THR A 247 4.97 15.80 16.78
C THR A 247 3.59 15.16 16.64
N LEU A 248 2.92 14.89 17.75
CA LEU A 248 1.55 14.34 17.76
C LEU A 248 0.55 15.30 17.11
N GLN A 249 0.63 16.59 17.46
CA GLN A 249 -0.20 17.63 16.85
C GLN A 249 0.11 17.80 15.36
N GLY A 250 1.39 17.79 14.99
CA GLY A 250 1.80 17.89 13.59
C GLY A 250 1.25 16.75 12.73
N MET A 251 1.25 15.52 13.22
CA MET A 251 0.65 14.40 12.51
C MET A 251 -0.88 14.51 12.43
N THR A 252 -1.51 14.96 13.51
CA THR A 252 -2.96 15.21 13.52
C THR A 252 -3.36 16.25 12.45
N ASP A 253 -2.64 17.36 12.39
CA ASP A 253 -2.87 18.42 11.41
C ASP A 253 -2.61 17.95 9.98
N TRP A 254 -1.57 17.13 9.78
CA TRP A 254 -1.25 16.54 8.50
C TRP A 254 -2.38 15.63 7.99
N LEU A 255 -2.87 14.69 8.83
CA LEU A 255 -3.96 13.80 8.46
C LEU A 255 -5.26 14.56 8.18
N ASN A 256 -5.61 15.54 9.01
CA ASN A 256 -6.79 16.38 8.81
C ASN A 256 -6.69 17.24 7.56
N THR A 257 -5.50 17.73 7.23
CA THR A 257 -5.24 18.50 6.00
C THR A 257 -5.49 17.64 4.75
N ARG A 258 -4.99 16.41 4.74
CA ARG A 258 -5.22 15.44 3.66
C ARG A 258 -6.70 15.10 3.53
N GLN A 259 -7.37 14.79 4.66
CA GLN A 259 -8.80 14.46 4.65
C GLN A 259 -9.62 15.62 4.10
N ARG A 260 -9.37 16.85 4.56
CA ARG A 260 -10.05 18.04 4.04
C ARG A 260 -9.84 18.23 2.54
N ALA A 261 -8.62 17.99 2.05
CA ALA A 261 -8.31 18.11 0.61
C ALA A 261 -9.11 17.09 -0.22
N VAL A 262 -9.17 15.83 0.23
CA VAL A 262 -9.98 14.78 -0.41
C VAL A 262 -11.46 15.15 -0.40
N ASP A 263 -12.01 15.55 0.74
CA ASP A 263 -13.42 15.90 0.88
C ASP A 263 -13.79 17.11 0.00
N ASP A 264 -12.95 18.13 -0.04
CA ASP A 264 -13.15 19.32 -0.86
C ASP A 264 -13.10 19.00 -2.35
N ALA A 265 -12.14 18.19 -2.77
CA ALA A 265 -12.04 17.77 -4.17
C ALA A 265 -13.25 16.94 -4.60
N LYS A 266 -13.74 16.02 -3.75
CA LYS A 266 -14.98 15.24 -4.01
C LYS A 266 -16.18 16.17 -4.18
N ARG A 267 -16.35 17.17 -3.31
CA ARG A 267 -17.48 18.12 -3.41
C ARG A 267 -17.43 19.00 -4.65
N ARG A 268 -16.22 19.41 -5.08
CA ARG A 268 -16.04 20.38 -6.17
C ARG A 268 -15.81 19.76 -7.53
N THR A 269 -15.54 18.45 -7.61
CA THR A 269 -15.28 17.75 -8.87
C THR A 269 -16.49 16.95 -9.28
N ARG A 270 -17.07 17.27 -10.45
CA ARG A 270 -18.14 16.43 -11.01
C ARG A 270 -17.57 15.07 -11.40
N HIS A 271 -18.11 14.02 -10.85
CA HIS A 271 -17.71 12.64 -11.11
C HIS A 271 -18.87 11.67 -10.92
N ARG A 272 -18.73 10.47 -11.46
CA ARG A 272 -19.68 9.36 -11.26
C ARG A 272 -18.93 8.04 -11.32
N ASP A 273 -19.35 7.06 -10.54
CA ASP A 273 -18.85 5.69 -10.61
C ASP A 273 -17.30 5.63 -10.49
N VAL A 274 -16.75 6.46 -9.60
CA VAL A 274 -15.38 6.48 -9.14
C VAL A 274 -15.38 7.06 -7.73
N GLN A 275 -14.52 6.54 -6.84
CA GLN A 275 -14.39 7.01 -5.47
C GLN A 275 -12.95 7.28 -5.11
N VAL A 276 -12.73 8.25 -4.23
CA VAL A 276 -11.45 8.51 -3.57
C VAL A 276 -11.70 8.66 -2.08
N TYR A 277 -10.93 7.94 -1.28
CA TYR A 277 -10.96 7.98 0.18
C TYR A 277 -9.57 8.25 0.74
N HIS A 278 -9.50 8.79 1.95
CA HIS A 278 -8.26 8.95 2.68
C HIS A 278 -8.19 7.96 3.84
N TYR A 279 -7.01 7.36 4.08
CA TYR A 279 -6.78 6.49 5.23
C TYR A 279 -5.45 6.79 5.93
N THR A 280 -5.38 6.41 7.19
CA THR A 280 -4.12 6.34 7.96
C THR A 280 -3.76 4.89 8.25
N GLU A 281 -2.48 4.59 8.46
CA GLU A 281 -2.02 3.25 8.78
C GLU A 281 -1.39 3.21 10.17
N ALA A 282 -1.95 2.39 11.06
CA ALA A 282 -1.46 2.09 12.40
C ALA A 282 -0.70 0.76 12.42
N ASN A 283 0.30 0.61 13.28
CA ASN A 283 1.12 -0.61 13.32
C ASN A 283 1.49 -1.13 14.72
N HIS A 284 1.56 -0.32 15.75
CA HIS A 284 1.91 -0.75 17.11
C HIS A 284 0.72 -0.77 18.06
N VAL A 285 -0.38 -1.42 17.65
CA VAL A 285 -1.62 -1.39 18.41
C VAL A 285 -1.58 -2.37 19.59
N SER A 286 -1.24 -3.63 19.34
CA SER A 286 -1.17 -4.64 20.41
C SER A 286 0.01 -4.40 21.35
N ALA A 287 1.17 -4.03 20.82
CA ALA A 287 2.39 -3.88 21.60
C ALA A 287 2.46 -2.57 22.39
N ILE A 288 1.84 -1.49 21.90
CA ILE A 288 1.97 -0.14 22.49
C ILE A 288 0.62 0.42 22.94
N ALA A 289 -0.37 0.50 22.04
CA ALA A 289 -1.64 1.15 22.32
C ALA A 289 -2.43 0.44 23.42
N LEU A 290 -2.57 -0.88 23.35
CA LEU A 290 -3.27 -1.70 24.33
C LEU A 290 -2.52 -1.76 25.68
N ALA A 291 -1.22 -1.53 25.68
CA ALA A 291 -0.43 -1.35 26.91
C ALA A 291 -0.56 0.07 27.51
N GLY A 292 -1.43 0.93 26.97
CA GLY A 292 -1.67 2.29 27.45
C GLY A 292 -0.60 3.32 27.07
N ARG A 293 0.42 2.91 26.32
CA ARG A 293 1.49 3.81 25.89
C ARG A 293 1.06 4.65 24.67
N PRO A 294 1.62 5.87 24.50
CA PRO A 294 1.23 6.77 23.43
C PRO A 294 1.67 6.27 22.04
N CYS A 295 0.73 6.34 21.08
CA CYS A 295 0.96 5.99 19.69
C CYS A 295 -0.09 6.68 18.79
N LEU A 296 -0.03 6.46 17.47
CA LEU A 296 -0.99 6.99 16.51
C LEU A 296 -2.44 6.69 16.92
N THR A 297 -2.72 5.44 17.27
CA THR A 297 -4.10 4.98 17.53
C THR A 297 -4.77 5.71 18.68
N ASN A 298 -4.05 6.01 19.77
CA ASN A 298 -4.65 6.62 20.97
C ASN A 298 -4.35 8.11 21.16
N ARG A 299 -3.39 8.68 20.42
CA ARG A 299 -2.97 10.08 20.56
C ARG A 299 -3.21 10.96 19.34
N VAL A 300 -3.39 10.36 18.18
CA VAL A 300 -3.61 11.07 16.91
C VAL A 300 -4.99 10.76 16.36
N LEU A 301 -5.31 9.47 16.20
CA LEU A 301 -6.55 9.03 15.55
C LEU A 301 -7.83 9.64 16.13
N PRO A 302 -8.01 9.78 17.47
CA PRO A 302 -9.19 10.38 18.06
C PRO A 302 -9.43 11.86 17.71
N TYR A 303 -8.42 12.52 17.14
CA TYR A 303 -8.50 13.93 16.76
C TYR A 303 -8.51 14.12 15.22
N THR A 304 -8.71 13.03 14.48
CA THR A 304 -8.75 13.03 13.02
C THR A 304 -10.11 12.62 12.48
N ASN A 305 -10.38 13.00 11.23
CA ASN A 305 -11.62 12.62 10.53
C ASN A 305 -11.33 11.75 9.30
N VAL A 306 -10.37 10.85 9.38
CA VAL A 306 -10.01 9.93 8.28
C VAL A 306 -11.18 9.04 7.86
N ASP A 307 -11.24 8.66 6.59
CA ASP A 307 -12.28 7.76 6.09
C ASP A 307 -12.06 6.33 6.58
N PHE A 308 -10.83 5.83 6.52
CA PHE A 308 -10.46 4.47 6.90
C PHE A 308 -9.18 4.42 7.72
N VAL A 309 -8.97 3.29 8.40
CA VAL A 309 -7.71 2.95 9.06
C VAL A 309 -7.22 1.59 8.58
N SER A 310 -5.98 1.55 8.12
CA SER A 310 -5.22 0.35 7.84
C SER A 310 -4.50 -0.10 9.10
N TYR A 311 -4.49 -1.39 9.39
CA TYR A 311 -3.70 -1.97 10.46
C TYR A 311 -2.63 -2.91 9.90
N SER A 312 -1.36 -2.60 10.14
CA SER A 312 -0.22 -3.49 9.88
C SER A 312 -0.02 -4.39 11.09
N THR A 313 -0.40 -5.67 10.97
CA THR A 313 -0.69 -6.56 12.09
C THR A 313 0.53 -7.27 12.69
N TYR A 314 1.75 -6.87 12.36
CA TYR A 314 2.97 -7.62 12.74
C TYR A 314 3.17 -7.81 14.24
N ASP A 315 2.68 -6.90 15.06
CA ASP A 315 2.72 -6.99 16.52
C ASP A 315 1.62 -7.88 17.12
N SER A 316 0.81 -8.53 16.26
CA SER A 316 -0.30 -9.41 16.63
C SER A 316 -0.18 -10.82 16.03
N LEU A 317 0.84 -11.10 15.21
CA LEU A 317 0.95 -12.35 14.46
C LEU A 317 1.42 -13.55 15.32
N ASP A 318 1.85 -13.33 16.54
CA ASP A 318 2.17 -14.39 17.51
C ASP A 318 0.92 -15.04 18.13
N ASP A 319 -0.22 -14.30 18.17
CA ASP A 319 -1.52 -14.78 18.61
C ASP A 319 -2.64 -14.15 17.77
N VAL A 320 -2.74 -14.63 16.53
CA VAL A 320 -3.66 -14.11 15.51
C VAL A 320 -5.11 -14.09 15.99
N ALA A 321 -5.54 -15.18 16.66
CA ALA A 321 -6.94 -15.39 17.04
C ALA A 321 -7.46 -14.37 18.07
N HIS A 322 -6.59 -13.88 18.96
CA HIS A 322 -6.98 -12.99 20.03
C HIS A 322 -6.47 -11.55 19.83
N LYS A 323 -5.21 -11.40 19.44
CA LYS A 323 -4.60 -10.07 19.35
C LYS A 323 -5.16 -9.24 18.19
N ILE A 324 -5.37 -9.84 17.01
CA ILE A 324 -5.89 -9.09 15.86
C ILE A 324 -7.30 -8.54 16.13
N PRO A 325 -8.30 -9.33 16.56
CA PRO A 325 -9.62 -8.78 16.87
C PRO A 325 -9.58 -7.68 17.93
N ASN A 326 -8.83 -7.88 19.03
CA ASN A 326 -8.67 -6.89 20.08
C ASN A 326 -8.07 -5.58 19.56
N ALA A 327 -7.06 -5.65 18.70
CA ALA A 327 -6.46 -4.47 18.08
C ALA A 327 -7.44 -3.76 17.13
N LEU A 328 -8.17 -4.52 16.32
CA LEU A 328 -9.18 -3.97 15.39
C LEU A 328 -10.32 -3.28 16.16
N ASP A 329 -10.83 -3.89 17.25
CA ASP A 329 -11.84 -3.29 18.11
C ASP A 329 -11.32 -2.01 18.77
N TYR A 330 -10.08 -2.03 19.24
CA TYR A 330 -9.47 -0.85 19.83
C TYR A 330 -9.34 0.30 18.84
N ILE A 331 -8.87 0.04 17.60
CA ILE A 331 -8.78 1.05 16.55
C ILE A 331 -10.18 1.59 16.22
N GLU A 332 -11.15 0.70 15.99
CA GLU A 332 -12.53 1.09 15.65
C GLU A 332 -13.13 1.98 16.74
N SER A 333 -12.84 1.70 18.03
CA SER A 333 -13.31 2.51 19.16
C SER A 333 -12.77 3.94 19.19
N LYS A 334 -11.70 4.23 18.43
CA LYS A 334 -11.09 5.57 18.34
C LYS A 334 -11.61 6.39 17.16
N LEU A 335 -12.37 5.77 16.27
CA LEU A 335 -12.93 6.44 15.11
C LEU A 335 -14.22 7.20 15.46
N HIS A 336 -14.30 8.44 15.02
CA HIS A 336 -15.57 9.16 15.06
C HIS A 336 -16.56 8.54 14.06
N PRO A 337 -17.87 8.48 14.40
CA PRO A 337 -18.91 8.12 13.45
C PRO A 337 -18.83 9.02 12.20
N LYS A 338 -18.90 8.42 11.01
CA LYS A 338 -18.82 9.15 9.75
C LYS A 338 -20.05 8.80 8.88
N PRO A 339 -20.93 9.75 8.54
CA PRO A 339 -22.07 9.51 7.67
C PRO A 339 -21.62 8.97 6.30
N GLY A 340 -22.39 8.03 5.75
CA GLY A 340 -22.09 7.41 4.45
C GLY A 340 -21.19 6.17 4.51
N PHE A 341 -20.74 5.76 5.71
CA PHE A 341 -19.98 4.53 5.93
C PHE A 341 -20.79 3.56 6.82
N PRO A 342 -21.62 2.69 6.22
CA PRO A 342 -22.51 1.81 7.00
C PRO A 342 -21.81 0.63 7.68
N GLY A 343 -20.56 0.32 7.30
CA GLY A 343 -19.80 -0.84 7.78
C GLY A 343 -18.55 -0.44 8.55
N LYS A 344 -17.73 -1.44 8.82
CA LYS A 344 -16.42 -1.29 9.44
C LYS A 344 -15.50 -0.44 8.58
N ARG A 345 -14.72 0.44 9.21
CA ARG A 345 -13.76 1.34 8.55
C ARG A 345 -12.31 1.00 8.86
N VAL A 346 -12.07 -0.06 9.63
CA VAL A 346 -10.74 -0.60 9.89
C VAL A 346 -10.53 -1.85 9.04
N PHE A 347 -9.36 -1.98 8.41
CA PHE A 347 -9.00 -3.13 7.61
C PHE A 347 -7.58 -3.60 7.93
N ILE A 348 -7.29 -4.87 7.66
CA ILE A 348 -5.93 -5.40 7.75
C ILE A 348 -5.20 -4.98 6.47
N GLY A 349 -4.34 -3.96 6.59
CA GLY A 349 -3.60 -3.40 5.47
C GLY A 349 -2.26 -4.06 5.22
N GLU A 350 -1.74 -4.78 6.23
CA GLU A 350 -0.56 -5.61 6.10
C GLU A 350 -0.58 -6.79 7.07
N TYR A 351 -0.27 -7.97 6.52
CA TYR A 351 0.17 -9.14 7.26
C TYR A 351 1.11 -9.96 6.39
N GLY A 352 2.03 -10.69 7.00
CA GLY A 352 2.93 -11.54 6.24
C GLY A 352 3.83 -12.38 7.15
N PHE A 353 4.25 -13.52 6.62
CA PHE A 353 5.11 -14.47 7.32
C PHE A 353 6.37 -14.71 6.49
N ALA A 354 7.53 -14.34 7.03
CA ALA A 354 8.80 -14.40 6.35
C ALA A 354 9.24 -15.87 6.08
N ALA A 355 9.67 -16.17 4.84
CA ALA A 355 10.20 -17.48 4.47
C ALA A 355 11.45 -17.85 5.29
N ARG A 356 12.21 -16.87 5.74
CA ARG A 356 13.34 -17.06 6.65
C ARG A 356 12.93 -17.67 8.00
N SER A 357 11.70 -17.41 8.45
CA SER A 357 11.23 -17.80 9.78
C SER A 357 10.24 -18.96 9.77
N TYR A 358 9.57 -19.19 8.64
CA TYR A 358 8.48 -20.15 8.55
C TYR A 358 8.56 -20.98 7.27
N PRO A 359 8.41 -22.33 7.36
CA PRO A 359 8.23 -23.18 6.18
C PRO A 359 7.00 -22.78 5.35
N GLU A 360 6.99 -23.12 4.07
CA GLU A 360 5.94 -22.74 3.12
C GLU A 360 4.52 -23.14 3.59
N ALA A 361 4.33 -24.38 4.04
CA ALA A 361 3.03 -24.85 4.53
C ALA A 361 2.55 -24.08 5.77
N GLU A 362 3.47 -23.73 6.67
CA GLU A 362 3.14 -22.95 7.87
C GLU A 362 2.80 -21.50 7.51
N ARG A 363 3.46 -20.92 6.51
CA ARG A 363 3.12 -19.58 6.00
C ARG A 363 1.71 -19.55 5.42
N ASP A 364 1.33 -20.58 4.65
CA ASP A 364 -0.03 -20.68 4.11
C ASP A 364 -1.07 -20.87 5.22
N ARG A 365 -0.85 -21.79 6.14
CA ARG A 365 -1.75 -22.03 7.28
C ARG A 365 -2.00 -20.75 8.10
N ARG A 366 -0.93 -20.04 8.46
CA ARG A 366 -1.01 -18.77 9.21
C ARG A 366 -1.69 -17.67 8.41
N SER A 367 -1.41 -17.61 7.11
CA SER A 367 -2.08 -16.63 6.23
C SER A 367 -3.59 -16.87 6.18
N ARG A 368 -4.03 -18.13 6.04
CA ARG A 368 -5.45 -18.50 6.11
C ARG A 368 -6.09 -18.12 7.46
N GLU A 369 -5.35 -18.23 8.55
CA GLU A 369 -5.82 -17.84 9.87
C GLU A 369 -6.06 -16.32 9.97
N VAL A 370 -5.12 -15.49 9.49
CA VAL A 370 -5.32 -14.03 9.41
C VAL A 370 -6.50 -13.67 8.51
N MET A 371 -6.60 -14.32 7.34
CA MET A 371 -7.72 -14.12 6.42
C MET A 371 -9.06 -14.43 7.10
N ARG A 372 -9.15 -15.56 7.80
CA ARG A 372 -10.35 -15.99 8.54
C ARG A 372 -10.73 -14.97 9.60
N VAL A 373 -9.78 -14.58 10.46
CA VAL A 373 -10.01 -13.60 11.54
C VAL A 373 -10.47 -12.26 10.98
N GLY A 374 -9.84 -11.77 9.90
CA GLY A 374 -10.25 -10.53 9.23
C GLY A 374 -11.68 -10.60 8.68
N VAL A 375 -12.08 -11.74 8.07
CA VAL A 375 -13.47 -11.93 7.58
C VAL A 375 -14.46 -12.01 8.73
N GLU A 376 -14.15 -12.76 9.79
CA GLU A 376 -15.00 -12.91 10.99
C GLU A 376 -15.23 -11.57 11.68
N TRP A 377 -14.19 -10.76 11.84
CA TRP A 377 -14.31 -9.43 12.45
C TRP A 377 -15.10 -8.44 11.60
N GLY A 378 -15.15 -8.65 10.29
CA GLY A 378 -15.84 -7.77 9.36
C GLY A 378 -14.93 -6.78 8.63
N CYS A 379 -13.62 -7.04 8.51
CA CYS A 379 -12.72 -6.19 7.74
C CYS A 379 -13.21 -6.04 6.30
N PRO A 380 -13.29 -4.81 5.75
CA PRO A 380 -13.57 -4.62 4.34
C PRO A 380 -12.46 -5.14 3.43
N PHE A 381 -11.21 -5.16 3.92
CA PHE A 381 -10.05 -5.68 3.20
C PHE A 381 -9.07 -6.38 4.13
N VAL A 382 -8.33 -7.37 3.56
CA VAL A 382 -7.22 -8.09 4.23
C VAL A 382 -6.11 -8.26 3.20
N LEU A 383 -5.00 -7.52 3.37
CA LEU A 383 -3.95 -7.40 2.37
C LEU A 383 -2.67 -8.10 2.81
N SER A 384 -2.21 -9.09 2.03
CA SER A 384 -0.97 -9.80 2.30
C SER A 384 0.27 -8.97 1.87
N TRP A 385 1.31 -9.02 2.65
CA TRP A 385 2.65 -8.50 2.34
C TRP A 385 3.54 -9.64 1.88
N ALA A 386 4.08 -9.69 0.64
CA ALA A 386 3.78 -8.87 -0.52
C ALA A 386 3.84 -9.75 -1.78
N MET A 387 3.58 -9.23 -2.98
CA MET A 387 3.70 -10.00 -4.23
C MET A 387 5.14 -10.50 -4.42
N TYR A 388 6.12 -9.61 -4.29
CA TYR A 388 7.56 -9.87 -4.34
C TYR A 388 8.22 -9.35 -3.07
N ASN A 389 9.32 -9.99 -2.65
CA ASN A 389 10.07 -9.53 -1.48
C ASN A 389 10.67 -8.14 -1.70
N ASN A 390 10.70 -7.35 -0.63
CA ASN A 390 11.35 -6.04 -0.61
C ASN A 390 12.25 -5.84 0.61
N GLU A 391 12.48 -6.88 1.39
CA GLU A 391 13.19 -6.78 2.67
C GLU A 391 14.37 -7.74 2.75
N TYR A 392 15.50 -7.21 3.19
CA TYR A 392 16.70 -7.97 3.55
C TYR A 392 17.04 -7.78 5.01
N LYS A 393 17.58 -8.81 5.63
CA LYS A 393 18.24 -8.75 6.91
C LYS A 393 19.56 -9.50 6.82
N ASP A 394 20.66 -8.84 7.22
CA ASP A 394 22.01 -9.44 7.19
C ASP A 394 22.33 -9.99 5.79
N ASP A 395 22.03 -9.23 4.74
CA ASP A 395 22.20 -9.62 3.34
C ASP A 395 21.38 -10.86 2.87
N ILE A 396 20.44 -11.32 3.68
CA ILE A 396 19.54 -12.44 3.36
C ILE A 396 18.12 -11.89 3.19
N GLU A 397 17.44 -12.34 2.14
CA GLU A 397 16.03 -12.00 1.94
C GLU A 397 15.17 -12.51 3.10
N ASN A 398 14.28 -11.65 3.61
CA ASN A 398 13.30 -12.07 4.60
C ASN A 398 12.28 -13.04 3.99
N GLY A 399 11.98 -12.87 2.70
CA GLY A 399 11.06 -13.75 1.97
C GLY A 399 9.60 -13.50 2.29
N TYR A 400 9.21 -12.23 2.40
CA TYR A 400 7.81 -11.83 2.35
C TYR A 400 7.37 -11.79 0.88
N TRP A 401 6.98 -12.93 0.33
CA TRP A 401 6.65 -13.06 -1.09
C TRP A 401 5.51 -14.05 -1.36
N LEU A 402 4.71 -13.74 -2.36
CA LEU A 402 3.80 -14.69 -3.00
C LEU A 402 4.48 -15.41 -4.17
N ILE A 403 5.41 -14.72 -4.86
CA ILE A 403 6.30 -15.27 -5.88
C ILE A 403 7.72 -14.97 -5.42
N ASP A 404 8.54 -16.01 -5.28
CA ASP A 404 9.92 -15.87 -4.81
C ASP A 404 10.87 -15.36 -5.90
N ASP A 405 12.14 -15.15 -5.55
CA ASP A 405 13.20 -14.69 -6.44
C ASP A 405 13.57 -15.69 -7.56
N LYS A 406 12.98 -16.89 -7.57
CA LYS A 406 13.11 -17.91 -8.60
C LYS A 406 11.86 -18.03 -9.48
N ALA A 407 10.97 -17.05 -9.40
CA ALA A 407 9.65 -17.07 -10.02
C ALA A 407 8.74 -18.22 -9.55
N THR A 408 9.02 -18.83 -8.40
CA THR A 408 8.19 -19.90 -7.84
C THR A 408 6.99 -19.31 -7.10
N LYS A 409 5.81 -19.65 -7.55
CA LYS A 409 4.55 -19.33 -6.87
C LYS A 409 4.43 -20.12 -5.57
N GLN A 410 4.31 -19.43 -4.46
CA GLN A 410 4.27 -20.01 -3.13
C GLN A 410 2.87 -20.57 -2.78
N PRO A 411 2.70 -21.45 -1.80
CA PRO A 411 1.39 -21.98 -1.41
C PRO A 411 0.34 -20.90 -1.14
N VAL A 412 0.71 -19.79 -0.50
CA VAL A 412 -0.20 -18.65 -0.28
C VAL A 412 -0.68 -18.03 -1.60
N TRP A 413 0.17 -17.99 -2.64
CA TRP A 413 -0.25 -17.55 -3.98
C TRP A 413 -1.36 -18.45 -4.53
N HIS A 414 -1.20 -19.76 -4.44
CA HIS A 414 -2.20 -20.72 -4.90
C HIS A 414 -3.50 -20.62 -4.10
N THR A 415 -3.40 -20.47 -2.79
CA THR A 415 -4.55 -20.22 -1.92
C THR A 415 -5.36 -19.01 -2.36
N LEU A 416 -4.70 -17.89 -2.61
CA LEU A 416 -5.37 -16.67 -3.07
C LEU A 416 -5.96 -16.82 -4.48
N ALA A 417 -5.22 -17.42 -5.42
CA ALA A 417 -5.68 -17.66 -6.78
C ALA A 417 -6.94 -18.56 -6.82
N ASP A 418 -6.93 -19.64 -6.06
CA ASP A 418 -8.07 -20.54 -5.94
C ASP A 418 -9.27 -19.85 -5.29
N TYR A 419 -9.02 -19.06 -4.25
CA TYR A 419 -10.07 -18.26 -3.63
C TYR A 419 -10.73 -17.29 -4.62
N TYR A 420 -9.95 -16.51 -5.37
CA TYR A 420 -10.51 -15.55 -6.32
C TYR A 420 -11.32 -16.24 -7.43
N ARG A 421 -10.85 -17.38 -7.93
CA ARG A 421 -11.57 -18.19 -8.92
C ARG A 421 -12.93 -18.61 -8.37
N ASP A 422 -12.95 -19.19 -7.16
CA ASP A 422 -14.16 -19.73 -6.55
C ASP A 422 -15.10 -18.61 -6.07
N ALA A 423 -14.57 -17.51 -5.56
CA ALA A 423 -15.33 -16.33 -5.16
C ALA A 423 -16.04 -15.66 -6.34
N ARG A 424 -15.35 -15.51 -7.49
CA ARG A 424 -16.00 -15.01 -8.72
C ARG A 424 -17.11 -15.94 -9.20
N ARG A 425 -16.87 -17.25 -9.15
CA ARG A 425 -17.90 -18.24 -9.49
C ARG A 425 -19.12 -18.09 -8.59
N TYR A 426 -18.92 -18.03 -7.28
CA TYR A 426 -20.00 -17.86 -6.30
C TYR A 426 -20.82 -16.58 -6.58
N VAL A 427 -20.16 -15.44 -6.82
CA VAL A 427 -20.85 -14.18 -7.15
C VAL A 427 -21.61 -14.27 -8.47
N ALA A 428 -21.00 -14.87 -9.50
CA ALA A 428 -21.63 -15.05 -10.80
C ALA A 428 -22.87 -15.98 -10.72
N ASP A 429 -22.79 -17.07 -9.97
CA ASP A 429 -23.88 -18.02 -9.77
C ASP A 429 -25.02 -17.39 -8.99
N THR A 430 -24.71 -16.64 -7.94
CA THR A 430 -25.70 -15.89 -7.17
C THR A 430 -26.42 -14.86 -8.05
N ARG A 431 -25.69 -14.11 -8.88
CA ARG A 431 -26.31 -13.16 -9.83
C ARG A 431 -27.22 -13.83 -10.84
N ARG A 432 -26.83 -14.99 -11.38
CA ARG A 432 -27.66 -15.74 -12.33
C ARG A 432 -28.95 -16.25 -11.68
N SER A 433 -28.88 -16.71 -10.44
CA SER A 433 -30.04 -17.29 -9.75
C SER A 433 -30.96 -16.27 -9.13
N THR A 434 -30.43 -15.11 -8.66
CA THR A 434 -31.21 -14.11 -7.89
C THR A 434 -31.37 -12.76 -8.59
N GLY A 435 -30.68 -12.52 -9.70
CA GLY A 435 -30.58 -11.21 -10.35
C GLY A 435 -29.76 -10.17 -9.63
N ARG A 436 -29.10 -10.51 -8.50
CA ARG A 436 -28.34 -9.59 -7.63
C ARG A 436 -27.04 -10.24 -7.16
N SER A 437 -26.06 -9.38 -6.84
CA SER A 437 -24.87 -9.85 -6.11
C SER A 437 -25.25 -10.41 -4.74
N PRO A 438 -24.47 -11.35 -4.18
CA PRO A 438 -24.66 -11.78 -2.80
C PRO A 438 -24.59 -10.57 -1.84
N SER A 439 -25.32 -10.65 -0.73
CA SER A 439 -25.15 -9.69 0.35
C SER A 439 -23.74 -9.81 0.95
N GLU A 440 -23.27 -8.77 1.64
CA GLU A 440 -21.98 -8.83 2.35
C GLU A 440 -21.95 -10.00 3.34
N ALA A 441 -23.02 -10.23 4.09
CA ALA A 441 -23.12 -11.33 5.05
C ALA A 441 -23.04 -12.70 4.38
N ASP A 442 -23.72 -12.90 3.25
CA ASP A 442 -23.69 -14.16 2.50
C ASP A 442 -22.31 -14.41 1.90
N PHE A 443 -21.66 -13.36 1.38
CA PHE A 443 -20.31 -13.49 0.83
C PHE A 443 -19.28 -13.78 1.94
N ARG A 444 -19.37 -13.15 3.10
CA ARG A 444 -18.50 -13.45 4.24
C ARG A 444 -18.68 -14.90 4.71
N ARG A 445 -19.90 -15.39 4.75
CA ARG A 445 -20.18 -16.80 5.06
C ARG A 445 -19.51 -17.73 4.06
N PHE A 446 -19.67 -17.45 2.75
CA PHE A 446 -18.97 -18.19 1.70
C PHE A 446 -17.44 -18.18 1.94
N ALA A 447 -16.84 -17.01 2.20
CA ALA A 447 -15.40 -16.88 2.42
C ALA A 447 -14.92 -17.69 3.62
N LEU A 448 -15.66 -17.65 4.74
CA LEU A 448 -15.35 -18.43 5.94
C LEU A 448 -15.44 -19.95 5.69
N ASP A 449 -16.47 -20.39 4.99
CA ASP A 449 -16.63 -21.81 4.65
C ASP A 449 -15.57 -22.28 3.66
N TRP A 450 -15.15 -21.43 2.75
CA TRP A 450 -14.04 -21.70 1.84
C TRP A 450 -12.70 -21.84 2.59
N LEU A 451 -12.42 -20.99 3.56
CA LEU A 451 -11.17 -21.01 4.35
C LEU A 451 -11.03 -22.21 5.29
N LYS A 452 -12.11 -22.96 5.56
CA LYS A 452 -12.10 -24.22 6.34
C LYS A 452 -11.59 -25.41 5.56
N ARG A 453 -11.48 -25.31 4.22
CA ARG A 453 -10.97 -26.36 3.32
C ARG A 453 -9.45 -26.41 3.37
#